data_9331ffbbc6bcae9faae6a7319e0ad499
#
_entry.id   9331ffbbc6bcae9faae6a7319e0ad499
#
_cell.length_a   1.000
_cell.length_b   1.000
_cell.length_c   1.000
_cell.angle_alpha   90.00
_cell.angle_beta   90.00
_cell.angle_gamma   90.00
#
_symmetry.space_group_name_H-M   'P 1'
#
loop_
_entity.id
_entity.type
_entity.pdbx_description
1 polymer ?
#
loop_
_entity_poly.entity_id
_entity_poly.type
_entity_poly.pdbx_seq_one_letter_code
_entity_poly.pdbx_strand_id
1 'polypeptide(L)'
;MERGREMYSASLYKEDLLEVRKMVKAEDPKLAKGLSECNQQFLELKRECEHYQILKSVSHIALKLMNVLSKLEDYLEECEDAEKKKRVLDFYFAVRSFLNVHDIMDENYVIFSEMMEDGRFQIKLFCVNPAVNLQNYLEQGNSTIFFSATLLPVHYYKKLLSVEKDDYAVYAHSSFPQENKFLFIGTDVSTRYTRRGESTYQRFARYIAVMAEQKKGNYMAFFPSYRFLEEVHTCFLECVDHEVDSICQVSYMDEEQREEFLEEFEREREKSLVAFCVMGGIFSEGIDLTDDKLIGAVIAGTGLPQVCTEREILKQYFNAADMDGFDYAYLYPGMNKVLQSAGRVIRTESDRGVILLLDDRFRAMRYQIGRAHV
;
A
#
# COMPACT_ATOMS: atom_id res chain seq x y z
N MET A 1 0.54 3.98 7.80
CA MET A 1 1.64 3.17 8.40
C MET A 1 2.68 2.73 7.35
N GLU A 2 2.30 2.32 6.16
CA GLU A 2 3.25 1.94 5.11
C GLU A 2 4.19 3.08 4.73
N ARG A 3 3.66 4.27 4.45
CA ARG A 3 4.48 5.48 4.20
C ARG A 3 5.47 5.82 5.34
N GLY A 4 5.07 5.58 6.61
CA GLY A 4 5.97 5.78 7.74
C GLY A 4 7.15 4.80 7.73
N ARG A 5 6.91 3.53 7.37
CA ARG A 5 8.00 2.57 7.19
C ARG A 5 8.91 2.93 6.03
N GLU A 6 8.34 3.31 4.88
CA GLU A 6 9.10 3.74 3.70
C GLU A 6 9.97 4.95 4.00
N MET A 7 9.45 5.94 4.75
CA MET A 7 10.18 7.17 5.09
C MET A 7 11.45 6.90 5.91
N TYR A 8 11.43 5.86 6.75
CA TYR A 8 12.56 5.44 7.57
C TYR A 8 13.30 4.22 7.02
N SER A 9 13.01 3.80 5.79
CA SER A 9 13.72 2.72 5.10
C SER A 9 14.57 3.29 3.97
N ALA A 10 15.64 2.57 3.62
CA ALA A 10 16.47 2.93 2.47
C ALA A 10 16.94 1.68 1.72
N SER A 11 17.09 1.80 0.42
CA SER A 11 17.60 0.72 -0.42
C SER A 11 18.64 1.23 -1.41
N LEU A 12 19.58 0.36 -1.76
CA LEU A 12 20.54 0.58 -2.82
C LEU A 12 20.53 -0.59 -3.79
N TYR A 13 20.57 -0.26 -5.08
CA TYR A 13 20.61 -1.24 -6.17
C TYR A 13 22.01 -1.39 -6.73
N LYS A 14 22.43 -2.62 -6.92
CA LYS A 14 23.72 -2.94 -7.52
C LYS A 14 23.88 -2.34 -8.93
N GLU A 15 22.80 -2.32 -9.66
CA GLU A 15 22.75 -1.84 -11.04
C GLU A 15 23.01 -0.32 -11.12
N ASP A 16 22.51 0.46 -10.15
CA ASP A 16 22.76 1.92 -10.06
C ASP A 16 24.25 2.22 -9.79
N LEU A 17 24.89 1.43 -8.90
CA LEU A 17 26.34 1.51 -8.67
C LEU A 17 27.14 1.30 -9.96
N LEU A 18 26.74 0.32 -10.79
CA LEU A 18 27.40 0.01 -12.04
C LEU A 18 27.17 1.08 -13.11
N GLU A 19 26.00 1.64 -13.17
CA GLU A 19 25.64 2.71 -14.09
C GLU A 19 26.47 3.98 -13.82
N VAL A 20 26.43 4.46 -12.57
CA VAL A 20 27.21 5.64 -12.16
C VAL A 20 28.71 5.41 -12.37
N ARG A 21 29.22 4.23 -12.00
CA ARG A 21 30.60 3.87 -12.25
C ARG A 21 31.00 4.00 -13.72
N LYS A 22 30.14 3.56 -14.65
CA LYS A 22 30.41 3.68 -16.10
C LYS A 22 30.48 5.15 -16.53
N MET A 23 29.59 5.98 -15.99
CA MET A 23 29.50 7.40 -16.32
C MET A 23 30.75 8.17 -15.88
N VAL A 24 31.23 7.92 -14.66
CA VAL A 24 32.34 8.69 -14.06
C VAL A 24 33.74 8.15 -14.39
N LYS A 25 33.84 6.94 -14.94
CA LYS A 25 35.13 6.22 -15.07
C LYS A 25 36.21 6.97 -15.86
N ALA A 26 35.82 7.72 -16.89
CA ALA A 26 36.77 8.46 -17.73
C ALA A 26 37.23 9.76 -17.05
N GLU A 27 36.39 10.39 -16.24
CA GLU A 27 36.59 11.71 -15.64
C GLU A 27 37.19 11.58 -14.22
N ASP A 28 36.67 10.66 -13.41
CA ASP A 28 37.20 10.36 -12.06
C ASP A 28 37.47 8.86 -11.84
N PRO A 29 38.70 8.39 -12.14
CA PRO A 29 39.09 7.01 -11.89
C PRO A 29 39.10 6.63 -10.41
N LYS A 30 39.25 7.58 -9.49
CA LYS A 30 39.28 7.31 -8.02
C LYS A 30 37.88 7.03 -7.50
N LEU A 31 36.89 7.82 -7.93
CA LEU A 31 35.47 7.56 -7.66
C LEU A 31 35.04 6.23 -8.27
N ALA A 32 35.39 5.99 -9.52
CA ALA A 32 35.09 4.73 -10.22
C ALA A 32 35.68 3.50 -9.51
N LYS A 33 36.87 3.62 -8.91
CA LYS A 33 37.49 2.57 -8.08
C LYS A 33 36.68 2.32 -6.80
N GLY A 34 36.28 3.39 -6.08
CA GLY A 34 35.48 3.27 -4.87
C GLY A 34 34.13 2.58 -5.15
N LEU A 35 33.44 2.98 -6.25
CA LEU A 35 32.20 2.32 -6.70
C LEU A 35 32.42 0.85 -7.06
N SER A 36 33.59 0.49 -7.63
CA SER A 36 33.94 -0.91 -7.93
C SER A 36 34.11 -1.74 -6.65
N GLU A 37 34.71 -1.16 -5.62
CA GLU A 37 34.90 -1.83 -4.32
C GLU A 37 33.57 -2.04 -3.60
N CYS A 38 32.63 -1.08 -3.68
CA CYS A 38 31.25 -1.27 -3.22
C CYS A 38 30.54 -2.36 -4.00
N ASN A 39 30.62 -2.32 -5.34
CA ASN A 39 29.97 -3.31 -6.19
C ASN A 39 30.46 -4.73 -5.93
N GLN A 40 31.74 -4.92 -5.55
CA GLN A 40 32.24 -6.25 -5.20
C GLN A 40 31.51 -6.83 -3.99
N GLN A 41 31.21 -6.03 -2.96
CA GLN A 41 30.42 -6.48 -1.80
C GLN A 41 28.99 -6.88 -2.19
N PHE A 42 28.36 -6.09 -3.08
CA PHE A 42 27.06 -6.44 -3.63
C PHE A 42 27.09 -7.75 -4.42
N LEU A 43 28.16 -7.98 -5.19
CA LEU A 43 28.34 -9.22 -5.95
C LEU A 43 28.50 -10.46 -5.06
N GLU A 44 29.20 -10.33 -3.93
CA GLU A 44 29.38 -11.40 -2.95
C GLU A 44 28.00 -11.78 -2.37
N LEU A 45 27.23 -10.82 -1.89
CA LEU A 45 25.88 -11.03 -1.38
C LEU A 45 24.92 -11.59 -2.45
N LYS A 46 24.99 -11.07 -3.69
CA LYS A 46 24.16 -11.55 -4.80
C LYS A 46 24.40 -13.03 -5.11
N ARG A 47 25.64 -13.53 -4.99
CA ARG A 47 25.95 -14.95 -5.24
C ARG A 47 25.35 -15.90 -4.22
N GLU A 48 25.13 -15.42 -3.00
CA GLU A 48 24.57 -16.21 -1.89
C GLU A 48 23.03 -16.07 -1.79
N CYS A 49 22.44 -15.12 -2.53
CA CYS A 49 21.02 -14.80 -2.47
C CYS A 49 20.25 -15.51 -3.59
N GLU A 50 19.41 -16.48 -3.25
CA GLU A 50 18.49 -17.11 -4.21
C GLU A 50 17.29 -16.22 -4.53
N HIS A 51 16.52 -15.80 -3.51
CA HIS A 51 15.40 -14.89 -3.60
C HIS A 51 15.61 -13.68 -2.70
N TYR A 52 15.69 -13.91 -1.39
CA TYR A 52 16.09 -12.90 -0.41
C TYR A 52 16.89 -13.54 0.73
N GLN A 53 17.67 -12.73 1.43
CA GLN A 53 18.48 -13.15 2.56
C GLN A 53 18.50 -12.07 3.63
N ILE A 54 18.25 -12.45 4.88
CA ILE A 54 18.42 -11.56 6.02
C ILE A 54 19.90 -11.41 6.34
N LEU A 55 20.37 -10.17 6.43
CA LEU A 55 21.75 -9.83 6.71
C LEU A 55 21.91 -9.40 8.18
N LYS A 56 23.00 -9.81 8.80
CA LYS A 56 23.29 -9.41 10.19
C LYS A 56 23.82 -7.97 10.28
N SER A 57 24.55 -7.52 9.27
CA SER A 57 25.17 -6.20 9.22
C SER A 57 25.55 -5.83 7.79
N VAL A 58 25.56 -4.53 7.51
CA VAL A 58 26.11 -3.93 6.28
C VAL A 58 27.20 -2.91 6.57
N SER A 59 27.80 -2.93 7.76
CA SER A 59 28.78 -1.94 8.21
C SER A 59 29.99 -1.83 7.26
N HIS A 60 30.46 -2.92 6.67
CA HIS A 60 31.54 -2.89 5.67
C HIS A 60 31.12 -2.15 4.38
N ILE A 61 29.88 -2.30 3.97
CA ILE A 61 29.31 -1.58 2.82
C ILE A 61 29.16 -0.11 3.16
N ALA A 62 28.61 0.21 4.34
CA ALA A 62 28.42 1.58 4.82
C ALA A 62 29.75 2.36 4.87
N LEU A 63 30.83 1.77 5.39
CA LEU A 63 32.16 2.39 5.42
C LEU A 63 32.69 2.71 4.01
N LYS A 64 32.49 1.81 3.04
CA LYS A 64 32.89 2.07 1.65
C LYS A 64 32.03 3.13 1.00
N LEU A 65 30.72 3.14 1.28
CA LEU A 65 29.78 4.14 0.78
C LEU A 65 30.08 5.54 1.33
N MET A 66 30.50 5.69 2.59
CA MET A 66 30.95 6.98 3.14
C MET A 66 32.11 7.56 2.33
N ASN A 67 33.11 6.72 1.98
CA ASN A 67 34.23 7.16 1.14
C ASN A 67 33.82 7.50 -0.30
N VAL A 68 32.77 6.86 -0.82
CA VAL A 68 32.20 7.14 -2.13
C VAL A 68 31.39 8.43 -2.09
N LEU A 69 30.63 8.67 -1.01
CA LEU A 69 29.79 9.84 -0.84
C LEU A 69 30.59 11.15 -0.97
N SER A 70 31.73 11.28 -0.25
CA SER A 70 32.59 12.47 -0.35
C SER A 70 33.08 12.71 -1.77
N LYS A 71 33.48 11.64 -2.47
CA LYS A 71 33.94 11.77 -3.87
C LYS A 71 32.82 12.10 -4.86
N LEU A 72 31.59 11.67 -4.56
CA LEU A 72 30.42 12.05 -5.33
C LEU A 72 30.12 13.55 -5.19
N GLU A 73 30.32 14.11 -3.98
CA GLU A 73 30.19 15.55 -3.72
C GLU A 73 31.18 16.34 -4.57
N ASP A 74 32.47 15.99 -4.49
CA ASP A 74 33.53 16.62 -5.28
C ASP A 74 33.23 16.55 -6.79
N TYR A 75 32.81 15.37 -7.28
CA TYR A 75 32.47 15.17 -8.69
C TYR A 75 31.28 16.01 -9.15
N LEU A 76 30.25 16.13 -8.30
CA LEU A 76 29.02 16.89 -8.61
C LEU A 76 29.28 18.40 -8.69
N GLU A 77 30.26 18.92 -7.96
CA GLU A 77 30.68 20.34 -8.06
C GLU A 77 31.32 20.64 -9.42
N GLU A 78 32.12 19.72 -9.94
CA GLU A 78 32.88 19.90 -11.19
C GLU A 78 32.11 19.45 -12.45
N CYS A 79 31.02 18.69 -12.33
CA CYS A 79 30.27 18.12 -13.47
C CYS A 79 29.45 19.17 -14.19
N GLU A 80 29.76 19.42 -15.45
CA GLU A 80 29.03 20.38 -16.33
C GLU A 80 27.91 19.71 -17.13
N ASP A 81 27.98 18.40 -17.40
CA ASP A 81 26.97 17.63 -18.14
C ASP A 81 25.69 17.47 -17.31
N ALA A 82 24.62 18.18 -17.71
CA ALA A 82 23.37 18.25 -16.94
C ALA A 82 22.66 16.88 -16.77
N GLU A 83 22.67 16.03 -17.79
CA GLU A 83 22.03 14.72 -17.73
C GLU A 83 22.81 13.77 -16.83
N LYS A 84 24.12 13.74 -16.99
CA LYS A 84 25.02 12.96 -16.16
C LYS A 84 24.97 13.45 -14.70
N LYS A 85 25.01 14.75 -14.48
CA LYS A 85 24.90 15.39 -13.15
C LYS A 85 23.60 14.97 -12.45
N LYS A 86 22.47 15.01 -13.15
CA LYS A 86 21.17 14.58 -12.61
C LYS A 86 21.23 13.12 -12.14
N ARG A 87 21.73 12.22 -12.97
CA ARG A 87 21.79 10.77 -12.63
C ARG A 87 22.73 10.47 -11.47
N VAL A 88 23.88 11.15 -11.43
CA VAL A 88 24.85 11.03 -10.31
C VAL A 88 24.27 11.63 -9.03
N LEU A 89 23.51 12.73 -9.12
CA LEU A 89 22.84 13.35 -7.98
C LEU A 89 21.74 12.46 -7.40
N ASP A 90 20.95 11.80 -8.24
CA ASP A 90 19.94 10.83 -7.78
C ASP A 90 20.60 9.69 -6.99
N PHE A 91 21.71 9.17 -7.50
CA PHE A 91 22.47 8.14 -6.81
C PHE A 91 23.13 8.65 -5.51
N TYR A 92 23.66 9.88 -5.50
CA TYR A 92 24.20 10.53 -4.30
C TYR A 92 23.13 10.58 -3.19
N PHE A 93 21.90 11.01 -3.51
CA PHE A 93 20.81 11.05 -2.54
C PHE A 93 20.41 9.65 -2.06
N ALA A 94 20.43 8.65 -2.93
CA ALA A 94 20.17 7.27 -2.52
C ALA A 94 21.24 6.75 -1.53
N VAL A 95 22.52 7.00 -1.80
CA VAL A 95 23.63 6.65 -0.88
C VAL A 95 23.53 7.39 0.45
N ARG A 96 23.25 8.70 0.40
CA ARG A 96 23.07 9.53 1.60
C ARG A 96 21.91 9.07 2.46
N SER A 97 20.77 8.77 1.82
CA SER A 97 19.59 8.22 2.50
C SER A 97 19.90 6.87 3.16
N PHE A 98 20.63 5.98 2.45
CA PHE A 98 21.03 4.69 2.99
C PHE A 98 21.95 4.83 4.23
N LEU A 99 22.91 5.74 4.19
CA LEU A 99 23.80 5.99 5.32
C LEU A 99 23.06 6.64 6.50
N ASN A 100 22.17 7.61 6.23
CA ASN A 100 21.35 8.22 7.28
C ASN A 100 20.47 7.19 8.00
N VAL A 101 19.84 6.27 7.24
CA VAL A 101 19.06 5.18 7.84
C VAL A 101 19.94 4.21 8.58
N HIS A 102 21.14 3.88 8.06
CA HIS A 102 22.10 3.02 8.74
C HIS A 102 22.49 3.56 10.13
N ASP A 103 22.65 4.88 10.25
CA ASP A 103 23.08 5.54 11.49
C ASP A 103 21.98 5.56 12.58
N ILE A 104 20.70 5.52 12.19
CA ILE A 104 19.58 5.53 13.13
C ILE A 104 18.97 4.14 13.38
N MET A 105 19.49 3.10 12.74
CA MET A 105 18.95 1.74 12.89
C MET A 105 19.07 1.21 14.33
N ASP A 106 17.98 0.59 14.77
CA ASP A 106 17.87 -0.13 16.04
C ASP A 106 17.25 -1.52 15.83
N GLU A 107 16.76 -2.16 16.89
CA GLU A 107 16.08 -3.46 16.85
C GLU A 107 14.76 -3.48 16.06
N ASN A 108 14.25 -2.31 15.67
CA ASN A 108 13.05 -2.17 14.85
C ASN A 108 13.33 -2.23 13.34
N TYR A 109 14.57 -2.53 12.97
CA TYR A 109 15.00 -2.66 11.58
C TYR A 109 15.42 -4.08 11.23
N VAL A 110 15.17 -4.45 9.98
CA VAL A 110 15.70 -5.68 9.38
C VAL A 110 16.47 -5.33 8.13
N ILE A 111 17.69 -5.83 8.05
CA ILE A 111 18.55 -5.67 6.86
C ILE A 111 18.34 -6.91 5.99
N PHE A 112 18.05 -6.73 4.72
CA PHE A 112 17.97 -7.85 3.80
C PHE A 112 18.48 -7.50 2.40
N SER A 113 18.90 -8.52 1.68
CA SER A 113 19.18 -8.44 0.25
C SER A 113 18.14 -9.25 -0.53
N GLU A 114 17.83 -8.84 -1.75
CA GLU A 114 16.79 -9.44 -2.58
C GLU A 114 17.10 -9.36 -4.06
N MET A 115 16.75 -10.42 -4.77
CA MET A 115 16.66 -10.42 -6.23
C MET A 115 15.27 -9.97 -6.64
N MET A 116 15.18 -8.81 -7.28
CA MET A 116 13.93 -8.26 -7.77
C MET A 116 13.43 -9.03 -9.02
N GLU A 117 12.13 -8.98 -9.28
CA GLU A 117 11.52 -9.62 -10.46
C GLU A 117 12.08 -9.09 -11.79
N ASP A 118 12.54 -7.85 -11.83
CA ASP A 118 13.20 -7.22 -13.00
C ASP A 118 14.69 -7.60 -13.15
N GLY A 119 15.21 -8.47 -12.28
CA GLY A 119 16.59 -8.97 -12.27
C GLY A 119 17.60 -8.06 -11.58
N ARG A 120 17.17 -6.90 -11.04
CA ARG A 120 18.03 -6.05 -10.20
C ARG A 120 18.25 -6.70 -8.84
N PHE A 121 19.37 -6.37 -8.21
CA PHE A 121 19.72 -6.81 -6.87
C PHE A 121 19.78 -5.62 -5.92
N GLN A 122 19.03 -5.68 -4.82
CA GLN A 122 19.00 -4.64 -3.81
C GLN A 122 19.50 -5.12 -2.45
N ILE A 123 20.00 -4.16 -1.68
CA ILE A 123 20.16 -4.26 -0.23
C ILE A 123 19.22 -3.21 0.37
N LYS A 124 18.37 -3.62 1.30
CA LYS A 124 17.40 -2.75 1.97
C LYS A 124 17.59 -2.74 3.47
N LEU A 125 17.60 -1.54 4.04
CA LEU A 125 17.47 -1.26 5.46
C LEU A 125 15.99 -0.99 5.71
N PHE A 126 15.29 -1.97 6.23
CA PHE A 126 13.83 -1.95 6.32
C PHE A 126 13.36 -1.64 7.74
N CYS A 127 12.74 -0.49 7.92
CA CYS A 127 12.09 -0.11 9.16
C CYS A 127 10.79 -0.91 9.34
N VAL A 128 10.81 -1.90 10.21
CA VAL A 128 9.63 -2.74 10.49
C VAL A 128 8.65 -2.01 11.40
N ASN A 129 9.16 -1.31 12.43
CA ASN A 129 8.33 -0.53 13.34
C ASN A 129 8.86 0.91 13.45
N PRO A 130 8.14 1.90 12.89
CA PRO A 130 8.59 3.30 12.89
C PRO A 130 8.30 4.04 14.21
N ALA A 131 7.73 3.39 15.23
CA ALA A 131 7.25 4.06 16.46
C ALA A 131 8.37 4.85 17.16
N VAL A 132 9.58 4.29 17.29
CA VAL A 132 10.73 4.98 17.92
C VAL A 132 11.11 6.24 17.14
N ASN A 133 11.17 6.14 15.81
CA ASN A 133 11.51 7.29 14.97
C ASN A 133 10.43 8.38 15.03
N LEU A 134 9.14 7.99 15.07
CA LEU A 134 8.03 8.91 15.22
C LEU A 134 8.04 9.59 16.59
N GLN A 135 8.37 8.86 17.65
CA GLN A 135 8.43 9.36 19.01
C GLN A 135 9.32 10.61 19.14
N ASN A 136 10.47 10.64 18.46
CA ASN A 136 11.37 11.79 18.46
C ASN A 136 10.70 13.10 17.99
N TYR A 137 9.68 13.00 17.13
CA TYR A 137 8.89 14.14 16.68
C TYR A 137 7.71 14.44 17.61
N LEU A 138 7.08 13.40 18.15
CA LEU A 138 5.95 13.55 19.08
C LEU A 138 6.38 14.28 20.36
N GLU A 139 7.58 14.03 20.85
CA GLU A 139 8.17 14.67 22.03
C GLU A 139 8.48 16.16 21.85
N GLN A 140 8.54 16.65 20.61
CA GLN A 140 8.71 18.08 20.33
C GLN A 140 7.42 18.87 20.48
N GLY A 141 6.28 18.20 20.52
CA GLY A 141 4.95 18.80 20.72
C GLY A 141 4.48 18.72 22.17
N ASN A 142 3.61 19.61 22.56
CA ASN A 142 2.99 19.55 23.91
C ASN A 142 1.99 18.38 24.03
N SER A 143 1.32 18.02 22.93
CA SER A 143 0.40 16.90 22.82
C SER A 143 0.17 16.54 21.36
N THR A 144 -0.11 15.28 21.09
CA THR A 144 -0.44 14.79 19.76
C THR A 144 -1.73 13.97 19.79
N ILE A 145 -2.61 14.22 18.86
CA ILE A 145 -3.89 13.51 18.71
C ILE A 145 -3.92 12.86 17.33
N PHE A 146 -3.93 11.52 17.29
CA PHE A 146 -4.20 10.76 16.09
C PHE A 146 -5.68 10.42 16.02
N PHE A 147 -6.32 10.73 14.91
CA PHE A 147 -7.72 10.39 14.72
C PHE A 147 -8.01 9.88 13.31
N SER A 148 -8.88 8.90 13.22
CA SER A 148 -9.44 8.39 11.96
C SER A 148 -10.61 7.45 12.27
N ALA A 149 -11.55 7.35 11.37
CA ALA A 149 -12.63 6.37 11.45
C ALA A 149 -12.13 4.92 11.33
N THR A 150 -10.93 4.72 10.81
CA THR A 150 -10.34 3.39 10.51
C THR A 150 -9.11 3.06 11.39
N LEU A 151 -8.91 3.72 12.53
CA LEU A 151 -7.85 3.35 13.50
C LEU A 151 -8.20 2.06 14.27
N LEU A 152 -8.55 1.01 13.54
CA LEU A 152 -8.98 -0.27 14.08
C LEU A 152 -8.10 -1.44 13.56
N PRO A 153 -7.69 -2.36 14.44
CA PRO A 153 -7.84 -2.31 15.90
C PRO A 153 -6.84 -1.33 16.52
N VAL A 154 -7.24 -0.62 17.56
CA VAL A 154 -6.42 0.45 18.17
C VAL A 154 -5.05 -0.03 18.63
N HIS A 155 -4.93 -1.25 19.19
CA HIS A 155 -3.64 -1.78 19.64
C HIS A 155 -2.60 -1.89 18.51
N TYR A 156 -3.02 -2.17 17.28
CA TYR A 156 -2.15 -2.19 16.11
C TYR A 156 -1.55 -0.80 15.85
N TYR A 157 -2.37 0.23 15.88
CA TYR A 157 -1.92 1.60 15.65
C TYR A 157 -1.08 2.15 16.80
N LYS A 158 -1.49 1.91 18.05
CA LYS A 158 -0.67 2.29 19.22
C LYS A 158 0.74 1.73 19.12
N LYS A 159 0.88 0.47 18.76
CA LYS A 159 2.20 -0.20 18.62
C LYS A 159 3.09 0.41 17.55
N LEU A 160 2.51 0.99 16.50
CA LEU A 160 3.24 1.52 15.34
C LEU A 160 3.38 3.05 15.32
N LEU A 161 2.64 3.76 16.17
CA LEU A 161 2.63 5.23 16.20
C LEU A 161 3.40 5.79 17.40
N SER A 162 3.46 5.06 18.52
CA SER A 162 4.07 5.53 19.76
C SER A 162 4.75 4.39 20.49
N VAL A 163 5.75 4.72 21.32
CA VAL A 163 6.37 3.79 22.25
C VAL A 163 5.78 3.89 23.66
N GLU A 164 4.97 4.91 23.92
CA GLU A 164 4.37 5.17 25.23
C GLU A 164 3.26 4.15 25.53
N LYS A 165 3.34 3.52 26.71
CA LYS A 165 2.37 2.49 27.14
C LYS A 165 1.05 3.09 27.60
N ASP A 166 1.10 4.29 28.14
CA ASP A 166 -0.02 4.97 28.80
C ASP A 166 -0.83 5.88 27.86
N ASP A 167 -0.54 5.84 26.56
CA ASP A 167 -1.32 6.59 25.57
C ASP A 167 -2.81 6.22 25.64
N TYR A 168 -3.65 7.23 25.65
CA TYR A 168 -5.10 7.05 25.68
C TYR A 168 -5.63 6.64 24.31
N ALA A 169 -6.69 5.84 24.35
CA ALA A 169 -7.50 5.55 23.16
C ALA A 169 -8.96 5.87 23.47
N VAL A 170 -9.55 6.71 22.63
CA VAL A 170 -10.95 7.11 22.75
C VAL A 170 -11.73 6.52 21.57
N TYR A 171 -12.80 5.81 21.86
CA TYR A 171 -13.72 5.30 20.85
C TYR A 171 -14.92 6.26 20.80
N ALA A 172 -15.02 6.99 19.70
CA ALA A 172 -16.22 7.75 19.41
C ALA A 172 -17.26 6.84 18.75
N HIS A 173 -18.47 6.85 19.26
CA HIS A 173 -19.58 6.18 18.59
C HIS A 173 -19.90 6.89 17.26
N SER A 174 -20.29 6.12 16.25
CA SER A 174 -20.77 6.69 14.99
C SER A 174 -22.01 7.55 15.24
N SER A 175 -22.01 8.76 14.72
CA SER A 175 -23.21 9.63 14.69
C SER A 175 -24.22 9.20 13.64
N PHE A 176 -23.84 8.31 12.73
CA PHE A 176 -24.69 7.87 11.63
C PHE A 176 -25.68 6.81 12.09
N PRO A 177 -26.99 6.96 11.78
CA PRO A 177 -28.03 6.01 12.14
C PRO A 177 -27.75 4.63 11.55
N GLN A 178 -27.80 3.58 12.39
CA GLN A 178 -27.55 2.20 11.95
C GLN A 178 -28.62 1.68 10.98
N GLU A 179 -29.85 2.19 11.10
CA GLU A 179 -30.98 1.88 10.22
C GLU A 179 -30.81 2.38 8.77
N ASN A 180 -29.90 3.32 8.55
CA ASN A 180 -29.60 3.86 7.23
C ASN A 180 -28.59 2.99 6.46
N LYS A 181 -27.99 1.98 7.11
CA LYS A 181 -26.96 1.15 6.55
C LYS A 181 -27.41 -0.32 6.44
N PHE A 182 -27.39 -0.85 5.22
CA PHE A 182 -27.64 -2.26 4.96
C PHE A 182 -26.33 -2.97 4.63
N LEU A 183 -25.90 -3.86 5.50
CA LEU A 183 -24.66 -4.65 5.33
C LEU A 183 -25.01 -6.11 5.01
N PHE A 184 -24.59 -6.58 3.83
CA PHE A 184 -24.74 -7.97 3.41
C PHE A 184 -23.39 -8.63 3.18
N ILE A 185 -23.33 -9.96 3.42
CA ILE A 185 -22.14 -10.76 3.20
C ILE A 185 -22.48 -11.91 2.24
N GLY A 186 -21.89 -11.89 1.04
CA GLY A 186 -21.91 -13.02 0.10
C GLY A 186 -20.85 -14.04 0.49
N THR A 187 -21.26 -15.24 0.85
CA THR A 187 -20.37 -16.27 1.43
C THR A 187 -20.09 -17.45 0.49
N ASP A 188 -20.73 -17.48 -0.67
CA ASP A 188 -20.55 -18.48 -1.72
C ASP A 188 -19.46 -18.11 -2.73
N VAL A 189 -18.86 -16.92 -2.59
CA VAL A 189 -17.77 -16.39 -3.40
C VAL A 189 -16.50 -16.19 -2.59
N SER A 190 -15.35 -16.18 -3.27
CA SER A 190 -14.05 -15.96 -2.63
C SER A 190 -13.02 -15.42 -3.61
N THR A 191 -12.20 -14.46 -3.17
CA THR A 191 -11.10 -13.92 -3.95
C THR A 191 -9.79 -14.69 -3.79
N ARG A 192 -9.77 -15.80 -3.04
CA ARG A 192 -8.60 -16.67 -2.89
C ARG A 192 -8.11 -17.14 -4.26
N TYR A 193 -6.79 -17.11 -4.46
CA TYR A 193 -6.19 -17.47 -5.73
C TYR A 193 -6.64 -18.85 -6.24
N THR A 194 -6.72 -19.83 -5.34
CA THR A 194 -7.12 -21.21 -5.64
C THR A 194 -8.60 -21.37 -6.03
N ARG A 195 -9.42 -20.34 -5.83
CA ARG A 195 -10.87 -20.34 -6.14
C ARG A 195 -11.23 -19.38 -7.27
N ARG A 196 -10.22 -18.74 -7.88
CA ARG A 196 -10.43 -17.86 -9.03
C ARG A 196 -10.73 -18.67 -10.28
N GLY A 197 -11.68 -18.21 -11.07
CA GLY A 197 -12.08 -18.81 -12.33
C GLY A 197 -13.40 -18.22 -12.80
N GLU A 198 -13.77 -18.52 -14.02
CA GLU A 198 -14.94 -17.96 -14.71
C GLU A 198 -16.24 -18.04 -13.89
N SER A 199 -16.56 -19.20 -13.33
CA SER A 199 -17.76 -19.38 -12.49
C SER A 199 -17.75 -18.50 -11.23
N THR A 200 -16.58 -18.18 -10.69
CA THR A 200 -16.45 -17.25 -9.57
C THR A 200 -16.66 -15.81 -10.03
N TYR A 201 -16.05 -15.41 -11.15
CA TYR A 201 -16.23 -14.06 -11.70
C TYR A 201 -17.67 -13.79 -12.10
N GLN A 202 -18.36 -14.76 -12.70
CA GLN A 202 -19.80 -14.69 -13.01
C GLN A 202 -20.68 -14.48 -11.77
N ARG A 203 -20.34 -15.13 -10.63
CA ARG A 203 -21.06 -14.91 -9.36
C ARG A 203 -20.86 -13.51 -8.82
N PHE A 204 -19.61 -13.00 -8.82
CA PHE A 204 -19.35 -11.60 -8.44
C PHE A 204 -20.13 -10.63 -9.32
N ALA A 205 -20.08 -10.82 -10.64
CA ALA A 205 -20.81 -10.02 -11.61
C ALA A 205 -22.33 -10.03 -11.33
N ARG A 206 -22.90 -11.22 -11.05
CA ARG A 206 -24.33 -11.36 -10.74
C ARG A 206 -24.73 -10.63 -9.46
N TYR A 207 -23.93 -10.67 -8.41
CA TYR A 207 -24.18 -9.89 -7.18
C TYR A 207 -24.23 -8.39 -7.46
N ILE A 208 -23.31 -7.90 -8.27
CA ILE A 208 -23.22 -6.47 -8.63
C ILE A 208 -24.42 -6.08 -9.50
N ALA A 209 -24.74 -6.87 -10.52
CA ALA A 209 -25.88 -6.64 -11.41
C ALA A 209 -27.19 -6.57 -10.63
N VAL A 210 -27.49 -7.59 -9.81
CA VAL A 210 -28.71 -7.61 -8.98
C VAL A 210 -28.81 -6.37 -8.10
N MET A 211 -27.73 -5.93 -7.47
CA MET A 211 -27.74 -4.74 -6.62
C MET A 211 -28.08 -3.47 -7.42
N ALA A 212 -27.47 -3.28 -8.59
CA ALA A 212 -27.65 -2.10 -9.44
C ALA A 212 -29.02 -2.07 -10.15
N GLU A 213 -29.59 -3.24 -10.45
CA GLU A 213 -30.91 -3.39 -11.07
C GLU A 213 -32.09 -3.13 -10.10
N GLN A 214 -31.87 -3.42 -8.78
CA GLN A 214 -32.97 -3.30 -7.79
C GLN A 214 -33.28 -1.86 -7.39
N LYS A 215 -32.30 -0.97 -7.43
CA LYS A 215 -32.51 0.44 -7.11
C LYS A 215 -31.64 1.29 -8.02
N LYS A 216 -32.29 2.23 -8.72
CA LYS A 216 -31.59 3.24 -9.54
C LYS A 216 -30.67 4.11 -8.66
N GLY A 217 -29.41 4.26 -9.08
CA GLY A 217 -28.41 5.10 -8.42
C GLY A 217 -27.00 4.73 -8.81
N ASN A 218 -26.02 5.35 -8.13
CA ASN A 218 -24.62 5.11 -8.41
C ASN A 218 -24.01 4.15 -7.37
N TYR A 219 -23.16 3.28 -7.86
CA TYR A 219 -22.52 2.19 -7.11
C TYR A 219 -21.01 2.15 -7.38
N MET A 220 -20.23 1.75 -6.40
CA MET A 220 -18.80 1.44 -6.56
C MET A 220 -18.55 -0.02 -6.21
N ALA A 221 -17.80 -0.72 -7.07
CA ALA A 221 -17.34 -2.08 -6.83
C ALA A 221 -15.82 -2.10 -6.73
N PHE A 222 -15.28 -2.51 -5.57
CA PHE A 222 -13.86 -2.51 -5.26
C PHE A 222 -13.26 -3.91 -5.32
N PHE A 223 -12.19 -4.08 -6.09
CA PHE A 223 -11.55 -5.36 -6.38
C PHE A 223 -10.10 -5.42 -5.89
N PRO A 224 -9.54 -6.63 -5.65
CA PRO A 224 -8.18 -6.78 -5.14
C PRO A 224 -7.08 -6.46 -6.17
N SER A 225 -7.41 -6.42 -7.47
CA SER A 225 -6.46 -6.11 -8.56
C SER A 225 -7.18 -5.74 -9.85
N TYR A 226 -6.50 -5.06 -10.77
CA TYR A 226 -7.03 -4.73 -12.09
C TYR A 226 -7.44 -5.97 -12.88
N ARG A 227 -6.62 -7.02 -12.89
CA ARG A 227 -6.97 -8.27 -13.57
C ARG A 227 -8.27 -8.88 -13.04
N PHE A 228 -8.49 -8.89 -11.72
CA PHE A 228 -9.72 -9.42 -11.15
C PHE A 228 -10.93 -8.54 -11.50
N LEU A 229 -10.73 -7.22 -11.52
CA LEU A 229 -11.72 -6.23 -11.94
C LEU A 229 -12.15 -6.50 -13.39
N GLU A 230 -11.20 -6.62 -14.32
CA GLU A 230 -11.43 -6.85 -15.75
C GLU A 230 -12.21 -8.13 -16.01
N GLU A 231 -11.84 -9.23 -15.37
CA GLU A 231 -12.52 -10.53 -15.48
C GLU A 231 -13.98 -10.43 -14.98
N VAL A 232 -14.22 -9.79 -13.84
CA VAL A 232 -15.58 -9.61 -13.32
C VAL A 232 -16.38 -8.63 -14.17
N HIS A 233 -15.77 -7.55 -14.66
CA HIS A 233 -16.44 -6.59 -15.52
C HIS A 233 -16.89 -7.22 -16.85
N THR A 234 -16.05 -8.06 -17.46
CA THR A 234 -16.43 -8.84 -18.65
C THR A 234 -17.68 -9.68 -18.40
N CYS A 235 -17.70 -10.45 -17.32
CA CYS A 235 -18.87 -11.23 -16.93
C CYS A 235 -20.10 -10.36 -16.57
N PHE A 236 -19.86 -9.15 -16.04
CA PHE A 236 -20.92 -8.20 -15.69
C PHE A 236 -21.64 -7.71 -16.94
N LEU A 237 -20.91 -7.33 -17.99
CA LEU A 237 -21.50 -6.90 -19.28
C LEU A 237 -22.34 -7.99 -19.96
N GLU A 238 -22.08 -9.27 -19.67
CA GLU A 238 -22.83 -10.39 -20.19
C GLU A 238 -24.16 -10.67 -19.44
N CYS A 239 -24.24 -10.24 -18.17
CA CYS A 239 -25.37 -10.62 -17.31
C CYS A 239 -26.21 -9.43 -16.81
N VAL A 240 -25.77 -8.19 -17.02
CA VAL A 240 -26.47 -6.98 -16.56
C VAL A 240 -27.54 -6.52 -17.54
N ASP A 241 -28.63 -5.93 -17.03
CA ASP A 241 -29.66 -5.30 -17.81
C ASP A 241 -29.17 -4.03 -18.52
N HIS A 242 -29.77 -3.66 -19.63
CA HIS A 242 -29.51 -2.44 -20.41
C HIS A 242 -29.77 -1.14 -19.63
N GLU A 243 -30.41 -1.21 -18.48
CA GLU A 243 -30.72 -0.08 -17.59
C GLU A 243 -29.54 0.25 -16.62
N VAL A 244 -28.37 -0.37 -16.79
CA VAL A 244 -27.17 -0.14 -15.97
C VAL A 244 -25.98 0.18 -16.85
N ASP A 245 -25.38 1.34 -16.63
CA ASP A 245 -24.12 1.74 -17.24
C ASP A 245 -22.94 1.33 -16.34
N SER A 246 -21.74 1.18 -16.91
CA SER A 246 -20.53 0.90 -16.14
C SER A 246 -19.32 1.68 -16.62
N ILE A 247 -18.45 2.04 -15.68
CA ILE A 247 -17.14 2.64 -15.92
C ILE A 247 -16.05 1.88 -15.14
N CYS A 248 -14.83 1.86 -15.68
CA CYS A 248 -13.72 1.13 -15.07
C CYS A 248 -12.53 2.05 -14.78
N GLN A 249 -11.99 1.92 -13.59
CA GLN A 249 -10.68 2.48 -13.28
C GLN A 249 -9.59 1.77 -14.10
N VAL A 250 -8.75 2.52 -14.79
CA VAL A 250 -7.56 1.99 -15.47
C VAL A 250 -6.31 2.08 -14.59
N SER A 251 -5.29 1.29 -14.94
CA SER A 251 -4.08 1.15 -14.11
C SER A 251 -3.27 2.45 -13.97
N TYR A 252 -3.37 3.33 -14.94
CA TYR A 252 -2.78 4.65 -14.91
C TYR A 252 -3.84 5.68 -15.32
N MET A 253 -4.10 6.63 -14.45
CA MET A 253 -4.99 7.77 -14.69
C MET A 253 -4.26 9.02 -14.25
N ASP A 254 -4.20 10.02 -15.15
CA ASP A 254 -3.76 11.36 -14.78
C ASP A 254 -4.86 12.11 -14.01
N GLU A 255 -4.59 13.36 -13.64
CA GLU A 255 -5.52 14.17 -12.84
C GLU A 255 -6.83 14.45 -13.60
N GLU A 256 -6.74 14.75 -14.90
CA GLU A 256 -7.89 15.05 -15.77
C GLU A 256 -8.81 13.82 -15.90
N GLN A 257 -8.22 12.65 -16.18
CA GLN A 257 -8.99 11.39 -16.26
C GLN A 257 -9.64 11.00 -14.92
N ARG A 258 -8.98 11.34 -13.80
CA ARG A 258 -9.54 11.12 -12.48
C ARG A 258 -10.73 12.04 -12.22
N GLU A 259 -10.63 13.31 -12.59
CA GLU A 259 -11.73 14.28 -12.49
C GLU A 259 -12.90 13.86 -13.36
N GLU A 260 -12.68 13.51 -14.63
CA GLU A 260 -13.71 13.00 -15.54
C GLU A 260 -14.42 11.78 -14.98
N PHE A 261 -13.68 10.83 -14.37
CA PHE A 261 -14.27 9.64 -13.73
C PHE A 261 -15.20 10.01 -12.57
N LEU A 262 -14.84 11.02 -11.78
CA LEU A 262 -15.67 11.48 -10.65
C LEU A 262 -16.87 12.30 -11.12
N GLU A 263 -16.76 13.09 -12.18
CA GLU A 263 -17.86 13.83 -12.78
C GLU A 263 -19.00 12.92 -13.23
N GLU A 264 -18.69 11.65 -13.58
CA GLU A 264 -19.74 10.66 -13.93
C GLU A 264 -20.75 10.45 -12.78
N PHE A 265 -20.34 10.62 -11.52
CA PHE A 265 -21.23 10.50 -10.35
C PHE A 265 -22.09 11.75 -10.12
N GLU A 266 -21.72 12.89 -10.71
CA GLU A 266 -22.45 14.15 -10.62
C GLU A 266 -23.53 14.27 -11.69
N ARG A 267 -23.43 13.47 -12.77
CA ARG A 267 -24.36 13.54 -13.90
C ARG A 267 -25.72 12.98 -13.55
N GLU A 268 -26.79 13.74 -13.87
CA GLU A 268 -28.14 13.19 -13.85
C GLU A 268 -28.26 12.08 -14.89
N ARG A 269 -28.74 10.90 -14.46
CA ARG A 269 -28.88 9.70 -15.31
C ARG A 269 -30.27 9.11 -15.21
N GLU A 270 -30.72 8.50 -16.29
CA GLU A 270 -31.94 7.65 -16.27
C GLU A 270 -31.64 6.22 -15.81
N LYS A 271 -30.36 5.80 -15.92
CA LYS A 271 -29.85 4.46 -15.60
C LYS A 271 -29.03 4.45 -14.32
N SER A 272 -28.86 3.26 -13.75
CA SER A 272 -27.84 3.07 -12.68
C SER A 272 -26.43 3.16 -13.26
N LEU A 273 -25.47 3.61 -12.43
CA LEU A 273 -24.04 3.59 -12.75
C LEU A 273 -23.30 2.65 -11.80
N VAL A 274 -22.47 1.77 -12.34
CA VAL A 274 -21.53 0.97 -11.54
C VAL A 274 -20.09 1.31 -11.93
N ALA A 275 -19.34 1.86 -11.00
CA ALA A 275 -17.91 2.12 -11.17
C ALA A 275 -17.07 0.96 -10.61
N PHE A 276 -16.24 0.37 -11.45
CA PHE A 276 -15.33 -0.71 -11.10
C PHE A 276 -13.97 -0.14 -10.73
N CYS A 277 -13.55 -0.29 -9.46
CA CYS A 277 -12.35 0.31 -8.90
C CYS A 277 -11.45 -0.73 -8.25
N VAL A 278 -10.16 -0.41 -8.07
CA VAL A 278 -9.22 -1.25 -7.30
C VAL A 278 -9.17 -0.78 -5.85
N MET A 279 -9.27 -1.74 -4.92
CA MET A 279 -9.24 -1.49 -3.49
C MET A 279 -7.86 -0.94 -3.04
N GLY A 280 -7.85 0.17 -2.32
CA GLY A 280 -6.62 0.88 -1.95
C GLY A 280 -6.01 1.68 -3.10
N GLY A 281 -6.69 1.82 -4.23
CA GLY A 281 -6.33 2.73 -5.33
C GLY A 281 -6.83 4.16 -5.09
N ILE A 282 -6.65 5.01 -6.10
CA ILE A 282 -6.93 6.46 -6.05
C ILE A 282 -8.38 6.81 -5.70
N PHE A 283 -9.33 5.90 -5.93
CA PHE A 283 -10.75 6.08 -5.58
C PHE A 283 -11.16 5.47 -4.24
N SER A 284 -10.24 4.81 -3.53
CA SER A 284 -10.46 4.32 -2.18
C SER A 284 -10.23 5.39 -1.11
N GLU A 285 -9.52 6.48 -1.44
CA GLU A 285 -9.21 7.61 -0.55
C GLU A 285 -9.48 8.94 -1.26
N GLY A 286 -9.82 9.99 -0.50
CA GLY A 286 -9.87 11.37 -1.01
C GLY A 286 -11.04 11.69 -1.96
N ILE A 287 -12.09 10.86 -2.03
CA ILE A 287 -13.34 11.17 -2.76
C ILE A 287 -14.43 11.52 -1.75
N ASP A 288 -15.23 12.51 -2.06
CA ASP A 288 -16.40 12.92 -1.26
C ASP A 288 -17.65 12.93 -2.12
N LEU A 289 -18.31 11.76 -2.18
CA LEU A 289 -19.59 11.58 -2.87
C LEU A 289 -20.69 11.53 -1.80
N THR A 290 -21.26 12.68 -1.51
CA THR A 290 -22.33 12.85 -0.52
C THR A 290 -23.71 12.68 -1.14
N ASP A 291 -24.71 12.47 -0.31
CA ASP A 291 -26.12 12.31 -0.68
C ASP A 291 -26.35 11.11 -1.63
N ASP A 292 -27.22 11.23 -2.60
CA ASP A 292 -27.55 10.17 -3.54
C ASP A 292 -26.47 9.90 -4.63
N LYS A 293 -25.31 10.60 -4.55
CA LYS A 293 -24.20 10.42 -5.50
C LYS A 293 -23.56 9.03 -5.40
N LEU A 294 -23.64 8.38 -4.22
CA LEU A 294 -23.19 7.00 -4.04
C LEU A 294 -24.09 6.27 -3.04
N ILE A 295 -24.95 5.38 -3.53
CA ILE A 295 -25.91 4.66 -2.70
C ILE A 295 -25.52 3.22 -2.37
N GLY A 296 -24.41 2.72 -2.92
CA GLY A 296 -23.95 1.38 -2.58
C GLY A 296 -22.50 1.10 -2.94
N ALA A 297 -21.88 0.22 -2.15
CA ALA A 297 -20.53 -0.27 -2.39
C ALA A 297 -20.49 -1.80 -2.34
N VAL A 298 -19.76 -2.39 -3.28
CA VAL A 298 -19.40 -3.81 -3.30
C VAL A 298 -17.92 -3.96 -3.01
N ILE A 299 -17.57 -4.75 -2.02
CA ILE A 299 -16.18 -5.01 -1.63
C ILE A 299 -15.86 -6.47 -1.95
N ALA A 300 -15.12 -6.70 -3.03
CA ALA A 300 -14.68 -8.03 -3.45
C ALA A 300 -13.41 -8.43 -2.73
N GLY A 301 -13.56 -9.29 -1.71
CA GLY A 301 -12.43 -9.82 -0.93
C GLY A 301 -12.04 -8.98 0.27
N THR A 302 -11.07 -9.51 1.01
CA THR A 302 -10.65 -9.00 2.33
C THR A 302 -9.50 -7.99 2.26
N GLY A 303 -9.18 -7.47 1.08
CA GLY A 303 -8.17 -6.42 0.90
C GLY A 303 -6.73 -6.82 1.24
N LEU A 304 -6.45 -8.11 1.51
CA LEU A 304 -5.11 -8.55 1.88
C LEU A 304 -4.09 -8.12 0.83
N PRO A 305 -2.98 -7.49 1.24
CA PRO A 305 -1.91 -7.13 0.32
C PRO A 305 -1.27 -8.38 -0.30
N GLN A 306 -0.59 -8.19 -1.43
CA GLN A 306 0.18 -9.25 -2.07
C GLN A 306 1.30 -9.75 -1.17
N VAL A 307 1.63 -11.03 -1.32
CA VAL A 307 2.79 -11.62 -0.66
C VAL A 307 4.06 -11.06 -1.31
N CYS A 308 4.93 -10.48 -0.49
CA CYS A 308 6.25 -9.99 -0.90
C CYS A 308 7.22 -10.15 0.26
N THR A 309 8.51 -10.01 -0.02
CA THR A 309 9.58 -10.17 0.97
C THR A 309 9.36 -9.31 2.21
N GLU A 310 9.03 -8.04 2.04
CA GLU A 310 8.78 -7.13 3.17
C GLU A 310 7.63 -7.60 4.07
N ARG A 311 6.55 -8.12 3.49
CA ARG A 311 5.40 -8.64 4.23
C ARG A 311 5.75 -9.90 5.02
N GLU A 312 6.56 -10.77 4.45
CA GLU A 312 7.03 -11.97 5.16
C GLU A 312 8.01 -11.60 6.28
N ILE A 313 8.87 -10.61 6.08
CA ILE A 313 9.73 -10.05 7.13
C ILE A 313 8.90 -9.44 8.27
N LEU A 314 7.88 -8.61 7.94
CA LEU A 314 6.95 -8.06 8.93
C LEU A 314 6.28 -9.16 9.75
N LYS A 315 5.76 -10.18 9.09
CA LYS A 315 5.12 -11.33 9.73
C LYS A 315 6.07 -12.06 10.69
N GLN A 316 7.30 -12.32 10.25
CA GLN A 316 8.30 -12.98 11.08
C GLN A 316 8.70 -12.12 12.28
N TYR A 317 8.91 -10.82 12.09
CA TYR A 317 9.25 -9.88 13.16
C TYR A 317 8.18 -9.85 14.26
N PHE A 318 6.90 -9.69 13.89
CA PHE A 318 5.80 -9.64 14.86
C PHE A 318 5.54 -11.00 15.53
N ASN A 319 5.73 -12.12 14.82
CA ASN A 319 5.69 -13.44 15.44
C ASN A 319 6.80 -13.62 16.50
N ALA A 320 8.01 -13.13 16.22
CA ALA A 320 9.11 -13.18 17.19
C ALA A 320 8.89 -12.30 18.43
N ALA A 321 7.98 -11.33 18.33
CA ALA A 321 7.55 -10.46 19.43
C ALA A 321 6.26 -10.94 20.13
N ASP A 322 5.92 -12.24 20.02
CA ASP A 322 4.71 -12.86 20.58
C ASP A 322 3.38 -12.21 20.14
N MET A 323 3.35 -11.66 18.93
CA MET A 323 2.16 -11.11 18.28
C MET A 323 1.75 -11.96 17.09
N ASP A 324 0.49 -11.88 16.64
CA ASP A 324 0.08 -12.55 15.40
C ASP A 324 0.65 -11.78 14.19
N GLY A 325 1.77 -12.25 13.66
CA GLY A 325 2.45 -11.59 12.54
C GLY A 325 1.61 -11.54 11.27
N PHE A 326 0.70 -12.50 11.06
CA PHE A 326 -0.22 -12.44 9.92
C PHE A 326 -1.21 -11.28 10.07
N ASP A 327 -1.68 -11.01 11.27
CA ASP A 327 -2.58 -9.90 11.54
C ASP A 327 -1.89 -8.56 11.24
N TYR A 328 -0.66 -8.39 11.70
CA TYR A 328 0.11 -7.15 11.50
C TYR A 328 0.55 -6.94 10.05
N ALA A 329 0.96 -8.00 9.36
CA ALA A 329 1.48 -7.90 7.99
C ALA A 329 0.37 -7.86 6.92
N TYR A 330 -0.75 -8.55 7.15
CA TYR A 330 -1.76 -8.79 6.13
C TYR A 330 -3.17 -8.37 6.55
N LEU A 331 -3.67 -8.87 7.69
CA LEU A 331 -5.08 -8.73 8.05
C LEU A 331 -5.46 -7.28 8.34
N TYR A 332 -4.76 -6.61 9.25
CA TYR A 332 -5.09 -5.23 9.63
C TYR A 332 -4.94 -4.25 8.48
N PRO A 333 -3.84 -4.28 7.68
CA PRO A 333 -3.77 -3.47 6.46
C PRO A 333 -4.87 -3.77 5.45
N GLY A 334 -5.23 -5.04 5.29
CA GLY A 334 -6.30 -5.45 4.38
C GLY A 334 -7.67 -4.96 4.84
N MET A 335 -8.03 -5.22 6.09
CA MET A 335 -9.31 -4.77 6.64
C MET A 335 -9.44 -3.25 6.67
N ASN A 336 -8.33 -2.54 6.83
CA ASN A 336 -8.35 -1.09 6.75
C ASN A 336 -8.79 -0.60 5.36
N LYS A 337 -8.30 -1.23 4.29
CA LYS A 337 -8.76 -0.94 2.92
C LYS A 337 -10.26 -1.25 2.73
N VAL A 338 -10.74 -2.35 3.31
CA VAL A 338 -12.17 -2.71 3.30
C VAL A 338 -12.99 -1.63 3.99
N LEU A 339 -12.59 -1.22 5.20
CA LEU A 339 -13.29 -0.17 5.97
C LEU A 339 -13.29 1.18 5.26
N GLN A 340 -12.18 1.57 4.65
CA GLN A 340 -12.08 2.81 3.88
C GLN A 340 -13.02 2.79 2.65
N SER A 341 -13.04 1.69 1.90
CA SER A 341 -13.91 1.54 0.73
C SER A 341 -15.39 1.50 1.12
N ALA A 342 -15.74 0.79 2.18
CA ALA A 342 -17.11 0.70 2.68
C ALA A 342 -17.61 2.05 3.26
N GLY A 343 -16.72 2.80 3.92
CA GLY A 343 -17.03 4.11 4.52
C GLY A 343 -17.31 5.21 3.49
N ARG A 344 -17.29 4.92 2.17
CA ARG A 344 -17.65 5.88 1.13
C ARG A 344 -19.16 6.08 0.99
N VAL A 345 -19.97 5.11 1.42
CA VAL A 345 -21.41 5.09 1.20
C VAL A 345 -22.17 5.97 2.18
N ILE A 346 -21.74 6.05 3.45
CA ILE A 346 -22.39 6.82 4.50
C ILE A 346 -21.46 7.93 4.96
N ARG A 347 -21.78 9.18 4.63
CA ARG A 347 -20.98 10.38 4.89
C ARG A 347 -21.71 11.41 5.76
N THR A 348 -23.03 11.39 5.70
CA THR A 348 -23.92 12.28 6.45
C THR A 348 -24.95 11.48 7.26
N GLU A 349 -25.66 12.13 8.17
CA GLU A 349 -26.71 11.49 8.96
C GLU A 349 -27.94 11.10 8.12
N SER A 350 -28.12 11.75 6.97
CA SER A 350 -29.22 11.49 6.04
C SER A 350 -28.92 10.40 5.00
N ASP A 351 -27.64 10.09 4.78
CA ASP A 351 -27.26 9.11 3.77
C ASP A 351 -27.81 7.73 4.09
N ARG A 352 -28.27 7.04 3.04
CA ARG A 352 -28.75 5.66 3.11
C ARG A 352 -28.05 4.83 2.05
N GLY A 353 -27.54 3.68 2.44
CA GLY A 353 -26.85 2.87 1.46
C GLY A 353 -26.65 1.41 1.80
N VAL A 354 -26.23 0.68 0.78
CA VAL A 354 -25.99 -0.77 0.83
C VAL A 354 -24.49 -1.04 0.73
N ILE A 355 -23.98 -1.87 1.63
CA ILE A 355 -22.61 -2.37 1.58
C ILE A 355 -22.67 -3.89 1.41
N LEU A 356 -22.07 -4.38 0.34
CA LEU A 356 -22.03 -5.80 0.02
C LEU A 356 -20.59 -6.32 0.11
N LEU A 357 -20.31 -7.12 1.11
CA LEU A 357 -19.00 -7.77 1.33
C LEU A 357 -19.00 -9.14 0.66
N LEU A 358 -18.22 -9.32 -0.38
CA LEU A 358 -18.17 -10.53 -1.19
C LEU A 358 -16.89 -11.32 -0.94
N ASP A 359 -16.89 -12.14 0.11
CA ASP A 359 -15.90 -13.18 0.37
C ASP A 359 -16.34 -14.07 1.55
N ASP A 360 -16.09 -15.37 1.45
CA ASP A 360 -16.41 -16.36 2.49
C ASP A 360 -15.69 -16.11 3.81
N ARG A 361 -14.52 -15.44 3.78
CA ARG A 361 -13.71 -15.10 4.96
C ARG A 361 -14.38 -14.11 5.90
N PHE A 362 -15.27 -13.25 5.43
CA PHE A 362 -15.98 -12.29 6.29
C PHE A 362 -16.88 -12.94 7.35
N ARG A 363 -17.16 -14.25 7.25
CA ARG A 363 -17.87 -15.01 8.31
C ARG A 363 -16.97 -15.27 9.54
N ALA A 364 -15.66 -15.37 9.36
CA ALA A 364 -14.77 -15.68 10.46
C ALA A 364 -14.57 -14.45 11.36
N MET A 365 -14.63 -14.65 12.68
CA MET A 365 -14.48 -13.58 13.70
C MET A 365 -13.24 -12.72 13.47
N ARG A 366 -12.15 -13.32 13.00
CA ARG A 366 -10.90 -12.62 12.66
C ARG A 366 -11.08 -11.48 11.67
N TYR A 367 -12.02 -11.60 10.72
CA TYR A 367 -12.32 -10.61 9.69
C TYR A 367 -13.50 -9.69 10.04
N GLN A 368 -13.99 -9.74 11.28
CA GLN A 368 -15.08 -8.87 11.74
C GLN A 368 -14.60 -7.59 12.43
N ILE A 369 -13.33 -7.25 12.22
CA ILE A 369 -12.72 -6.01 12.72
C ILE A 369 -13.47 -4.82 12.13
N GLY A 370 -13.96 -3.94 12.99
CA GLY A 370 -14.69 -2.75 12.57
C GLY A 370 -16.11 -3.00 12.03
N ARG A 371 -16.66 -4.22 12.10
CA ARG A 371 -18.03 -4.53 11.64
C ARG A 371 -19.11 -3.60 12.24
N ALA A 372 -18.90 -3.12 13.44
CA ALA A 372 -19.78 -2.15 14.08
C ALA A 372 -19.60 -0.72 13.52
N HIS A 373 -18.53 -0.46 12.75
CA HIS A 373 -18.19 0.84 12.21
C HIS A 373 -18.35 0.93 10.68
N VAL A 374 -18.56 -0.22 10.00
CA VAL A 374 -18.90 -0.28 8.56
C VAL A 374 -20.38 -0.16 8.37
#